data_4072dcef54ee07335daa35a09d7872f6
#
_entry.id   4072dcef54ee07335daa35a09d7872f6
#
_cell.length_a   1.000
_cell.length_b   1.000
_cell.length_c   1.000
_cell.angle_alpha   90.00
_cell.angle_beta   90.00
_cell.angle_gamma   90.00
#
_symmetry.space_group_name_H-M   'P 1'
#
loop_
_entity.id
_entity.type
_entity.pdbx_description
1 polymer ?
#
loop_
_entity_poly.entity_id
_entity_poly.type
_entity_poly.pdbx_seq_one_letter_code
_entity_poly.pdbx_strand_id
1 'polypeptide(L)'
;MLCVRADARAIKRRLCALEDGEALGRLLDIDVIAPDGGKISRTEIGLPARRCLLCGNPAPVCARSRAHSADALFEKANAIIDAHFEAAFAKRTAENAQRALLFEVAVTPKPGLVDRHNAGAHRDMDVFTFIDSACALRPYFETCARIGLAHRGKDAQACFDALRVPGLLAEDAMRRATGGVNTHKGAIFSLGIACASLGMGYGAPLRVHETLARCGEMTGAQMRRELEAAKAGQARTFGEAIYQKAGVGGVRAEAASGFASVREIALPRLNAGLKAGLSLNDAALCALTALMADTQDTNAVRRGGEAGAAAMRETARTLDGEIAAALEAGEMKQKIGQFKEKLTDWDGQMSAAGISPGGCA
;
A
#
# COMPACT_ATOMS: atom_id res chain seq x y z
N MET A 1 21.79 4.19 33.69
CA MET A 1 23.24 4.10 33.47
C MET A 1 23.55 2.68 32.97
N LEU A 2 24.25 2.57 31.84
CA LEU A 2 24.70 1.28 31.27
C LEU A 2 26.21 1.13 31.56
N CYS A 3 26.61 -0.02 32.13
CA CYS A 3 28.01 -0.35 32.34
C CYS A 3 28.48 -1.28 31.22
N VAL A 4 29.54 -0.92 30.53
CA VAL A 4 30.08 -1.68 29.40
C VAL A 4 31.57 -1.98 29.63
N ARG A 5 32.00 -3.23 29.38
CA ARG A 5 33.42 -3.61 29.41
C ARG A 5 34.06 -3.36 28.06
N ALA A 6 34.53 -2.11 27.85
CA ALA A 6 35.26 -1.73 26.63
C ALA A 6 36.06 -0.43 26.88
N ASP A 7 36.97 -0.08 25.97
CA ASP A 7 37.69 1.17 26.04
C ASP A 7 36.76 2.38 25.93
N ALA A 8 36.76 3.24 26.96
CA ALA A 8 35.86 4.37 27.08
C ALA A 8 35.96 5.38 25.92
N ARG A 9 37.20 5.59 25.38
CA ARG A 9 37.42 6.49 24.24
C ARG A 9 36.85 5.90 22.94
N ALA A 10 37.01 4.59 22.73
CA ALA A 10 36.41 3.89 21.59
C ALA A 10 34.88 3.94 21.65
N ILE A 11 34.27 3.73 22.84
CA ILE A 11 32.82 3.89 23.04
C ILE A 11 32.40 5.33 22.71
N LYS A 12 33.11 6.35 23.24
CA LYS A 12 32.76 7.75 22.95
C LYS A 12 32.81 8.08 21.46
N ARG A 13 33.80 7.56 20.70
CA ARG A 13 33.84 7.74 19.23
C ARG A 13 32.62 7.16 18.54
N ARG A 14 32.18 5.94 18.91
CA ARG A 14 30.99 5.29 18.33
C ARG A 14 29.72 6.07 18.68
N LEU A 15 29.57 6.54 19.90
CA LEU A 15 28.42 7.33 20.32
C LEU A 15 28.37 8.69 19.63
N CYS A 16 29.53 9.36 19.47
CA CYS A 16 29.60 10.59 18.68
C CYS A 16 29.23 10.37 17.21
N ALA A 17 29.64 9.23 16.63
CA ALA A 17 29.21 8.86 15.27
C ALA A 17 27.70 8.64 15.17
N LEU A 18 27.07 8.04 16.19
CA LEU A 18 25.61 7.89 16.29
C LEU A 18 24.92 9.25 16.43
N GLU A 19 25.43 10.13 17.32
CA GLU A 19 24.90 11.49 17.51
C GLU A 19 24.97 12.36 16.25
N ASP A 20 25.99 12.17 15.41
CA ASP A 20 26.25 12.98 14.21
C ASP A 20 25.73 12.32 12.91
N GLY A 21 25.48 11.01 12.93
CA GLY A 21 25.20 10.22 11.73
C GLY A 21 23.79 10.34 11.19
N GLU A 22 22.80 10.56 12.07
CA GLU A 22 21.39 10.63 11.70
C GLU A 22 20.68 11.84 12.34
N ALA A 23 19.57 12.26 11.73
CA ALA A 23 18.81 13.41 12.22
C ALA A 23 18.39 13.25 13.68
N LEU A 24 17.84 12.07 14.07
CA LEU A 24 17.47 11.78 15.47
C LEU A 24 18.69 11.74 16.40
N GLY A 25 19.84 11.28 15.92
CA GLY A 25 21.09 11.27 16.67
C GLY A 25 21.46 12.65 17.18
N ARG A 26 21.11 13.70 16.42
CA ARG A 26 21.29 15.09 16.82
C ARG A 26 20.56 15.48 18.11
N LEU A 27 19.52 14.75 18.50
CA LEU A 27 18.74 14.97 19.73
C LEU A 27 19.32 14.19 20.93
N LEU A 28 20.21 13.23 20.69
CA LEU A 28 20.85 12.47 21.74
C LEU A 28 22.01 13.27 22.33
N ASP A 29 22.19 13.19 23.64
CA ASP A 29 23.35 13.72 24.38
C ASP A 29 23.85 12.62 25.32
N ILE A 30 24.85 11.84 24.82
CA ILE A 30 25.28 10.63 25.50
C ILE A 30 26.65 10.84 26.12
N ASP A 31 26.68 10.87 27.43
CA ASP A 31 27.92 10.98 28.19
C ASP A 31 28.57 9.62 28.41
N VAL A 32 29.87 9.58 28.28
CA VAL A 32 30.70 8.43 28.65
C VAL A 32 31.53 8.80 29.87
N ILE A 33 31.36 8.04 30.94
CA ILE A 33 32.11 8.18 32.19
C ILE A 33 33.14 7.05 32.21
N ALA A 34 34.39 7.41 32.37
CA ALA A 34 35.50 6.48 32.51
C ALA A 34 35.49 5.79 33.90
N PRO A 35 36.23 4.69 34.13
CA PRO A 35 36.26 3.99 35.42
C PRO A 35 36.74 4.87 36.59
N ASP A 36 37.54 5.88 36.32
CA ASP A 36 38.00 6.88 37.33
C ASP A 36 36.97 7.96 37.64
N GLY A 37 35.77 7.89 37.03
CA GLY A 37 34.71 8.88 37.21
C GLY A 37 34.81 10.09 36.28
N GLY A 38 35.85 10.18 35.44
CA GLY A 38 36.03 11.27 34.47
C GLY A 38 35.09 11.16 33.28
N LYS A 39 34.50 12.30 32.87
CA LYS A 39 33.67 12.40 31.66
C LYS A 39 34.57 12.54 30.44
N ILE A 40 34.46 11.64 29.47
CA ILE A 40 35.19 11.71 28.19
C ILE A 40 34.53 12.73 27.27
N SER A 41 35.22 13.82 26.95
CA SER A 41 34.76 14.87 26.05
C SER A 41 35.07 14.54 24.57
N ARG A 42 34.38 15.22 23.65
CA ARG A 42 34.65 15.10 22.19
C ARG A 42 36.08 15.55 21.84
N THR A 43 36.58 16.59 22.48
CA THR A 43 37.93 17.14 22.24
C THR A 43 39.01 16.18 22.67
N GLU A 44 38.84 15.42 23.74
CA GLU A 44 39.78 14.40 24.21
C GLU A 44 39.95 13.21 23.23
N ILE A 45 38.99 13.00 22.36
CA ILE A 45 39.04 11.97 21.31
C ILE A 45 39.31 12.54 19.90
N GLY A 46 39.70 13.84 19.83
CA GLY A 46 40.08 14.52 18.58
C GLY A 46 38.88 14.94 17.71
N LEU A 47 37.66 14.98 18.26
CA LEU A 47 36.48 15.44 17.53
C LEU A 47 36.15 16.90 17.86
N PRO A 48 35.57 17.67 16.90
CA PRO A 48 35.14 19.03 17.14
C PRO A 48 33.97 19.08 18.15
N ALA A 49 33.80 20.24 18.78
CA ALA A 49 32.65 20.50 19.63
C ALA A 49 31.35 20.30 18.85
N ARG A 50 30.31 19.81 19.56
CA ARG A 50 28.99 19.63 18.99
C ARG A 50 28.45 20.93 18.38
N ARG A 51 27.88 20.87 17.20
CA ARG A 51 27.25 22.04 16.55
C ARG A 51 25.87 22.33 17.12
N CYS A 52 25.50 23.59 17.14
CA CYS A 52 24.16 24.04 17.49
C CYS A 52 23.11 23.42 16.54
N LEU A 53 21.93 23.10 17.08
CA LEU A 53 20.85 22.49 16.31
C LEU A 53 20.24 23.47 15.28
N LEU A 54 20.32 24.78 15.55
CA LEU A 54 19.71 25.82 14.71
C LEU A 54 20.68 26.50 13.75
N CYS A 55 21.88 26.93 14.21
CA CYS A 55 22.77 27.80 13.43
C CYS A 55 24.10 27.15 13.03
N GLY A 56 24.40 25.94 13.48
CA GLY A 56 25.64 25.24 13.16
C GLY A 56 26.91 25.75 13.86
N ASN A 57 26.85 26.83 14.67
CA ASN A 57 27.92 27.25 15.55
C ASN A 57 28.19 26.21 16.66
N PRO A 58 29.33 26.25 17.37
CA PRO A 58 29.53 25.34 18.49
C PRO A 58 28.39 25.49 19.53
N ALA A 59 27.72 24.39 19.88
CA ALA A 59 26.57 24.40 20.80
C ALA A 59 26.85 25.05 22.14
N PRO A 60 28.05 24.87 22.78
CA PRO A 60 28.38 25.57 24.05
C PRO A 60 28.38 27.09 23.92
N VAL A 61 28.74 27.65 22.77
CA VAL A 61 28.75 29.09 22.51
C VAL A 61 27.30 29.62 22.51
N CYS A 62 26.42 28.96 21.72
CA CYS A 62 25.00 29.35 21.68
C CYS A 62 24.29 29.19 23.04
N ALA A 63 24.62 28.14 23.80
CA ALA A 63 24.05 27.90 25.10
C ALA A 63 24.45 29.00 26.10
N ARG A 64 25.73 29.40 26.14
CA ARG A 64 26.22 30.46 27.04
C ARG A 64 25.67 31.85 26.69
N SER A 65 25.60 32.16 25.40
CA SER A 65 25.12 33.44 24.89
C SER A 65 23.58 33.54 24.84
N ARG A 66 22.87 32.42 25.08
CA ARG A 66 21.41 32.28 24.84
C ARG A 66 20.99 32.80 23.47
N ALA A 67 21.77 32.44 22.44
CA ALA A 67 21.60 32.92 21.06
C ALA A 67 20.25 32.53 20.43
N HIS A 68 19.57 31.53 20.98
CA HIS A 68 18.29 31.03 20.50
C HIS A 68 17.32 30.89 21.67
N SER A 69 16.02 31.10 21.40
CA SER A 69 14.96 30.83 22.36
C SER A 69 14.79 29.32 22.61
N ALA A 70 14.26 28.97 23.78
CA ALA A 70 13.90 27.59 24.09
C ALA A 70 12.82 27.06 23.10
N ASP A 71 11.85 27.92 22.75
CA ASP A 71 10.79 27.56 21.80
C ASP A 71 11.32 27.21 20.43
N ALA A 72 12.27 27.98 19.86
CA ALA A 72 12.88 27.69 18.59
C ALA A 72 13.67 26.37 18.60
N LEU A 73 14.32 26.04 19.70
CA LEU A 73 15.01 24.75 19.87
C LEU A 73 14.02 23.60 19.98
N PHE A 74 12.93 23.80 20.71
CA PHE A 74 11.86 22.81 20.87
C PHE A 74 11.14 22.53 19.55
N GLU A 75 10.77 23.56 18.79
CA GLU A 75 10.19 23.45 17.46
C GLU A 75 11.11 22.68 16.50
N LYS A 76 12.42 23.00 16.52
CA LYS A 76 13.40 22.30 15.69
C LYS A 76 13.55 20.83 16.09
N ALA A 77 13.56 20.52 17.39
CA ALA A 77 13.62 19.15 17.87
C ALA A 77 12.38 18.36 17.44
N ASN A 78 11.18 18.92 17.61
CA ASN A 78 9.95 18.30 17.16
C ASN A 78 9.95 18.07 15.65
N ALA A 79 10.37 19.06 14.85
CA ALA A 79 10.46 18.90 13.41
C ALA A 79 11.40 17.74 12.97
N ILE A 80 12.49 17.51 13.72
CA ILE A 80 13.41 16.39 13.47
C ILE A 80 12.71 15.05 13.82
N ILE A 81 12.01 15.00 14.95
CA ILE A 81 11.26 13.83 15.41
C ILE A 81 10.18 13.49 14.37
N ASP A 82 9.36 14.47 14.02
CA ASP A 82 8.25 14.30 13.07
C ASP A 82 8.75 13.81 11.71
N ALA A 83 9.80 14.45 11.17
CA ALA A 83 10.37 14.05 9.89
C ALA A 83 10.89 12.59 9.89
N HIS A 84 11.48 12.15 11.01
CA HIS A 84 11.94 10.76 11.13
C HIS A 84 10.78 9.77 11.12
N PHE A 85 9.75 10.01 11.92
CA PHE A 85 8.60 9.11 12.02
C PHE A 85 7.74 9.15 10.77
N GLU A 86 7.58 10.30 10.12
CA GLU A 86 6.92 10.43 8.82
C GLU A 86 7.65 9.64 7.72
N ALA A 87 8.97 9.71 7.69
CA ALA A 87 9.78 8.92 6.75
C ALA A 87 9.63 7.41 7.00
N ALA A 88 9.68 6.99 8.26
CA ALA A 88 9.48 5.59 8.64
C ALA A 88 8.06 5.10 8.30
N PHE A 89 7.04 5.95 8.51
CA PHE A 89 5.66 5.66 8.14
C PHE A 89 5.50 5.49 6.63
N ALA A 90 6.02 6.42 5.82
CA ALA A 90 5.93 6.35 4.37
C ALA A 90 6.60 5.08 3.82
N LYS A 91 7.79 4.75 4.33
CA LYS A 91 8.50 3.52 4.00
C LYS A 91 7.69 2.26 4.34
N ARG A 92 7.14 2.18 5.55
CA ARG A 92 6.30 1.05 6.00
C ARG A 92 5.03 0.93 5.16
N THR A 93 4.40 2.05 4.82
CA THR A 93 3.22 2.05 3.94
C THR A 93 3.55 1.47 2.57
N ALA A 94 4.68 1.86 1.98
CA ALA A 94 5.15 1.31 0.71
C ALA A 94 5.49 -0.19 0.79
N GLU A 95 6.13 -0.63 1.88
CA GLU A 95 6.43 -2.04 2.13
C GLU A 95 5.15 -2.88 2.25
N ASN A 96 4.13 -2.35 2.91
CA ASN A 96 2.84 -3.03 3.02
C ASN A 96 2.09 -3.08 1.68
N ALA A 97 2.12 -2.02 0.87
CA ALA A 97 1.52 -2.01 -0.46
C ALA A 97 2.22 -3.00 -1.40
N GLN A 98 3.56 -3.01 -1.43
CA GLN A 98 4.32 -4.02 -2.17
C GLN A 98 4.00 -5.45 -1.70
N ARG A 99 3.96 -5.66 -0.39
CA ARG A 99 3.62 -6.96 0.22
C ARG A 99 2.21 -7.41 -0.16
N ALA A 100 1.24 -6.50 -0.26
CA ALA A 100 -0.12 -6.81 -0.70
C ALA A 100 -0.13 -7.34 -2.14
N LEU A 101 0.61 -6.71 -3.07
CA LEU A 101 0.74 -7.18 -4.45
C LEU A 101 1.41 -8.57 -4.52
N LEU A 102 2.45 -8.80 -3.72
CA LEU A 102 3.11 -10.10 -3.67
C LEU A 102 2.21 -11.19 -3.06
N PHE A 103 1.40 -10.85 -2.08
CA PHE A 103 0.43 -11.79 -1.52
C PHE A 103 -0.69 -12.08 -2.49
N GLU A 104 -1.19 -11.07 -3.21
CA GLU A 104 -2.23 -11.23 -4.22
C GLU A 104 -1.80 -12.27 -5.27
N VAL A 105 -0.63 -12.08 -5.90
CA VAL A 105 -0.16 -13.01 -6.94
C VAL A 105 0.18 -14.39 -6.36
N ALA A 106 0.54 -14.48 -5.09
CA ALA A 106 0.86 -15.74 -4.41
C ALA A 106 -0.38 -16.55 -3.98
N VAL A 107 -1.57 -15.97 -3.88
CA VAL A 107 -2.81 -16.68 -3.58
C VAL A 107 -3.15 -17.64 -4.72
N THR A 108 -3.53 -18.89 -4.40
CA THR A 108 -3.80 -19.94 -5.38
C THR A 108 -4.78 -21.00 -4.82
N PRO A 109 -5.65 -21.63 -5.64
CA PRO A 109 -5.85 -21.41 -7.08
C PRO A 109 -6.79 -20.22 -7.35
N LYS A 110 -6.42 -19.34 -8.29
CA LYS A 110 -7.24 -18.17 -8.68
C LYS A 110 -7.82 -18.34 -10.09
N PRO A 111 -9.13 -18.56 -10.26
CA PRO A 111 -9.71 -18.83 -11.57
C PRO A 111 -9.41 -17.74 -12.62
N GLY A 112 -8.72 -18.12 -13.69
CA GLY A 112 -8.38 -17.24 -14.82
C GLY A 112 -7.31 -16.18 -14.55
N LEU A 113 -6.72 -16.14 -13.37
CA LEU A 113 -5.69 -15.18 -12.96
C LEU A 113 -4.32 -15.82 -12.88
N VAL A 114 -3.27 -15.00 -13.03
CA VAL A 114 -1.90 -15.44 -12.74
C VAL A 114 -1.76 -15.72 -11.25
N ASP A 115 -1.22 -16.88 -10.93
CA ASP A 115 -0.91 -17.27 -9.55
C ASP A 115 0.35 -18.14 -9.46
N ARG A 116 0.59 -18.77 -8.31
CA ARG A 116 1.75 -19.69 -8.13
C ARG A 116 1.67 -20.97 -8.95
N HIS A 117 0.49 -21.35 -9.42
CA HIS A 117 0.24 -22.60 -10.12
C HIS A 117 0.40 -22.44 -11.62
N ASN A 118 -0.19 -21.39 -12.18
CA ASN A 118 -0.17 -21.14 -13.62
C ASN A 118 -0.36 -19.65 -13.99
N ALA A 119 -0.38 -19.36 -15.27
CA ALA A 119 -0.60 -18.03 -15.83
C ALA A 119 -2.09 -17.70 -16.07
N GLY A 120 -3.01 -18.57 -15.67
CA GLY A 120 -4.45 -18.38 -15.92
C GLY A 120 -4.76 -18.16 -17.40
N ALA A 121 -5.57 -17.18 -17.70
CA ALA A 121 -5.96 -16.81 -19.07
C ALA A 121 -4.89 -15.97 -19.81
N HIS A 122 -3.67 -15.83 -19.29
CA HIS A 122 -2.63 -14.96 -19.83
C HIS A 122 -1.53 -15.76 -20.54
N ARG A 123 -1.01 -15.20 -21.65
CA ARG A 123 0.10 -15.77 -22.42
C ARG A 123 1.36 -14.90 -22.39
N ASP A 124 1.25 -13.71 -21.85
CA ASP A 124 2.25 -12.63 -21.88
C ASP A 124 2.81 -12.30 -20.48
N MET A 125 2.33 -12.97 -19.44
CA MET A 125 2.75 -12.73 -18.06
C MET A 125 2.62 -13.99 -17.20
N ASP A 126 3.46 -14.07 -16.18
CA ASP A 126 3.49 -15.12 -15.17
C ASP A 126 3.73 -14.54 -13.77
N VAL A 127 3.91 -15.39 -12.77
CA VAL A 127 4.16 -14.96 -11.38
C VAL A 127 5.43 -14.10 -11.25
N PHE A 128 6.48 -14.37 -12.03
CA PHE A 128 7.72 -13.59 -11.97
C PHE A 128 7.52 -12.19 -12.55
N THR A 129 6.75 -12.05 -13.62
CA THR A 129 6.36 -10.75 -14.19
C THR A 129 5.63 -9.89 -13.17
N PHE A 130 4.75 -10.49 -12.35
CA PHE A 130 4.06 -9.79 -11.25
C PHE A 130 5.00 -9.40 -10.11
N ILE A 131 5.95 -10.28 -9.74
CA ILE A 131 6.96 -10.00 -8.71
C ILE A 131 7.83 -8.81 -9.14
N ASP A 132 8.35 -8.82 -10.37
CA ASP A 132 9.19 -7.74 -10.89
C ASP A 132 8.44 -6.40 -10.90
N SER A 133 7.18 -6.42 -11.33
CA SER A 133 6.30 -5.27 -11.28
C SER A 133 6.09 -4.75 -9.85
N ALA A 134 5.76 -5.63 -8.90
CA ALA A 134 5.55 -5.25 -7.50
C ALA A 134 6.81 -4.64 -6.87
N CYS A 135 7.99 -5.17 -7.21
CA CYS A 135 9.27 -4.63 -6.75
C CYS A 135 9.54 -3.24 -7.33
N ALA A 136 9.25 -3.02 -8.61
CA ALA A 136 9.45 -1.74 -9.27
C ALA A 136 8.52 -0.63 -8.75
N LEU A 137 7.35 -0.99 -8.21
CA LEU A 137 6.32 -0.04 -7.75
C LEU A 137 6.51 0.46 -6.31
N ARG A 138 7.35 -0.16 -5.50
CA ARG A 138 7.55 0.25 -4.10
C ARG A 138 7.93 1.72 -3.92
N PRO A 139 8.86 2.33 -4.71
CA PRO A 139 9.19 3.75 -4.58
C PRO A 139 8.00 4.68 -4.86
N TYR A 140 7.10 4.28 -5.77
CA TYR A 140 5.88 5.00 -6.06
C TYR A 140 4.93 5.04 -4.84
N PHE A 141 4.71 3.91 -4.18
CA PHE A 141 3.85 3.86 -3.00
C PHE A 141 4.41 4.70 -1.84
N GLU A 142 5.73 4.73 -1.67
CA GLU A 142 6.37 5.63 -0.70
C GLU A 142 6.13 7.10 -1.05
N THR A 143 6.25 7.47 -2.33
CA THR A 143 5.95 8.80 -2.82
C THR A 143 4.51 9.19 -2.56
N CYS A 144 3.54 8.30 -2.80
CA CYS A 144 2.13 8.54 -2.52
C CYS A 144 1.88 8.80 -1.03
N ALA A 145 2.47 7.99 -0.14
CA ALA A 145 2.34 8.19 1.30
C ALA A 145 2.92 9.54 1.74
N ARG A 146 4.07 9.97 1.19
CA ARG A 146 4.68 11.29 1.45
C ARG A 146 3.81 12.43 0.94
N ILE A 147 3.20 12.30 -0.23
CA ILE A 147 2.23 13.27 -0.76
C ILE A 147 1.05 13.40 0.22
N GLY A 148 0.51 12.28 0.71
CA GLY A 148 -0.54 12.29 1.71
C GLY A 148 -0.13 13.01 3.00
N LEU A 149 1.07 12.72 3.53
CA LEU A 149 1.64 13.43 4.69
C LEU A 149 1.70 14.95 4.48
N ALA A 150 2.14 15.39 3.31
CA ALA A 150 2.22 16.80 2.96
C ALA A 150 0.85 17.48 2.78
N HIS A 151 -0.23 16.69 2.63
CA HIS A 151 -1.59 17.17 2.48
C HIS A 151 -2.46 16.95 3.73
N ARG A 152 -1.90 16.64 4.88
CA ARG A 152 -2.65 16.57 6.14
C ARG A 152 -3.38 17.88 6.43
N GLY A 153 -4.68 17.80 6.73
CA GLY A 153 -5.52 18.97 6.99
C GLY A 153 -5.78 19.86 5.79
N LYS A 154 -5.42 19.43 4.58
CA LYS A 154 -5.66 20.15 3.32
C LYS A 154 -6.78 19.49 2.52
N ASP A 155 -7.15 20.11 1.41
CA ASP A 155 -8.14 19.60 0.47
C ASP A 155 -7.75 18.22 -0.08
N ALA A 156 -8.68 17.28 -0.03
CA ALA A 156 -8.49 15.91 -0.47
C ALA A 156 -8.31 15.81 -1.99
N GLN A 157 -9.01 16.64 -2.76
CA GLN A 157 -8.86 16.70 -4.24
C GLN A 157 -7.46 17.16 -4.64
N ALA A 158 -6.89 18.16 -3.95
CA ALA A 158 -5.53 18.63 -4.22
C ALA A 158 -4.49 17.52 -3.97
N CYS A 159 -4.71 16.66 -2.96
CA CYS A 159 -3.88 15.49 -2.73
C CYS A 159 -3.97 14.51 -3.91
N PHE A 160 -5.17 14.23 -4.41
CA PHE A 160 -5.38 13.36 -5.55
C PHE A 160 -4.71 13.89 -6.83
N ASP A 161 -4.84 15.19 -7.10
CA ASP A 161 -4.22 15.83 -8.27
C ASP A 161 -2.69 15.70 -8.23
N ALA A 162 -2.09 15.78 -7.05
CA ALA A 162 -0.65 15.60 -6.86
C ALA A 162 -0.15 14.18 -7.15
N LEU A 163 -1.03 13.16 -7.15
CA LEU A 163 -0.68 11.77 -7.47
C LEU A 163 -0.53 11.52 -8.98
N ARG A 164 -1.03 12.41 -9.82
CA ARG A 164 -1.13 12.16 -11.28
C ARG A 164 0.22 11.91 -11.94
N VAL A 165 1.18 12.80 -11.73
CA VAL A 165 2.51 12.66 -12.33
C VAL A 165 3.27 11.44 -11.78
N PRO A 166 3.36 11.22 -10.45
CA PRO A 166 3.93 9.98 -9.91
C PRO A 166 3.27 8.72 -10.45
N GLY A 167 1.95 8.72 -10.65
CA GLY A 167 1.21 7.58 -11.21
C GLY A 167 1.63 7.23 -12.63
N LEU A 168 1.82 8.24 -13.49
CA LEU A 168 2.32 8.04 -14.86
C LEU A 168 3.74 7.47 -14.87
N LEU A 169 4.61 7.99 -14.01
CA LEU A 169 5.98 7.47 -13.85
C LEU A 169 5.98 6.03 -13.33
N ALA A 170 5.04 5.67 -12.46
CA ALA A 170 4.87 4.30 -11.97
C ALA A 170 4.40 3.35 -13.08
N GLU A 171 3.47 3.77 -13.95
CA GLU A 171 3.09 2.98 -15.13
C GLU A 171 4.30 2.71 -16.05
N ASP A 172 5.16 3.69 -16.25
CA ASP A 172 6.40 3.51 -17.03
C ASP A 172 7.40 2.59 -16.33
N ALA A 173 7.56 2.72 -15.01
CA ALA A 173 8.41 1.83 -14.21
C ALA A 173 7.93 0.37 -14.29
N MET A 174 6.63 0.15 -14.15
CA MET A 174 5.99 -1.16 -14.34
C MET A 174 6.30 -1.73 -15.71
N ARG A 175 6.06 -0.97 -16.80
CA ARG A 175 6.31 -1.45 -18.16
C ARG A 175 7.78 -1.78 -18.41
N ARG A 176 8.71 -0.96 -17.90
CA ARG A 176 10.14 -1.28 -18.01
C ARG A 176 10.51 -2.58 -17.30
N ALA A 177 9.95 -2.82 -16.10
CA ALA A 177 10.23 -4.02 -15.34
C ALA A 177 9.63 -5.29 -15.95
N THR A 178 8.52 -5.15 -16.69
CA THR A 178 7.74 -6.28 -17.24
C THR A 178 7.91 -6.47 -18.74
N GLY A 179 8.87 -5.82 -19.39
CA GLY A 179 9.04 -5.90 -20.84
C GLY A 179 7.86 -5.32 -21.64
N GLY A 180 7.14 -4.34 -21.08
CA GLY A 180 6.01 -3.68 -21.73
C GLY A 180 4.63 -4.20 -21.31
N VAL A 181 4.59 -5.29 -20.52
CA VAL A 181 3.34 -5.92 -20.10
C VAL A 181 2.64 -5.11 -19.00
N ASN A 182 1.33 -4.97 -19.11
CA ASN A 182 0.50 -4.30 -18.11
C ASN A 182 0.03 -5.29 -17.04
N THR A 183 0.70 -5.32 -15.91
CA THR A 183 0.35 -6.18 -14.77
C THR A 183 -0.51 -5.45 -13.73
N HIS A 184 -0.07 -4.27 -13.26
CA HIS A 184 -0.59 -3.60 -12.06
C HIS A 184 -1.15 -2.19 -12.31
N LYS A 185 -1.58 -1.82 -13.55
CA LYS A 185 -2.09 -0.46 -13.80
C LYS A 185 -3.27 -0.09 -12.89
N GLY A 186 -4.21 -1.00 -12.67
CA GLY A 186 -5.31 -0.79 -11.72
C GLY A 186 -4.82 -0.61 -10.29
N ALA A 187 -3.89 -1.46 -9.87
CA ALA A 187 -3.29 -1.39 -8.54
C ALA A 187 -2.45 -0.13 -8.30
N ILE A 188 -1.72 0.37 -9.31
CA ILE A 188 -1.05 1.68 -9.25
C ILE A 188 -2.06 2.76 -8.85
N PHE A 189 -3.20 2.81 -9.52
CA PHE A 189 -4.26 3.76 -9.21
C PHE A 189 -4.83 3.55 -7.81
N SER A 190 -5.32 2.35 -7.49
CA SER A 190 -6.02 2.05 -6.24
C SER A 190 -5.11 2.16 -5.02
N LEU A 191 -3.95 1.48 -5.03
CA LEU A 191 -3.01 1.50 -3.91
C LEU A 191 -2.30 2.84 -3.76
N GLY A 192 -2.07 3.57 -4.87
CA GLY A 192 -1.54 4.94 -4.81
C GLY A 192 -2.46 5.86 -4.01
N ILE A 193 -3.76 5.84 -4.29
CA ILE A 193 -4.77 6.61 -3.56
C ILE A 193 -4.83 6.15 -2.09
N ALA A 194 -4.84 4.84 -1.85
CA ALA A 194 -4.88 4.29 -0.49
C ALA A 194 -3.64 4.70 0.35
N CYS A 195 -2.43 4.64 -0.24
CA CYS A 195 -1.20 5.09 0.42
C CYS A 195 -1.24 6.59 0.74
N ALA A 196 -1.74 7.42 -0.17
CA ALA A 196 -1.90 8.85 0.08
C ALA A 196 -2.97 9.13 1.16
N SER A 197 -4.10 8.42 1.12
CA SER A 197 -5.13 8.51 2.15
C SER A 197 -4.59 8.14 3.54
N LEU A 198 -3.77 7.10 3.64
CA LEU A 198 -3.08 6.74 4.89
C LEU A 198 -2.18 7.88 5.36
N GLY A 199 -1.42 8.51 4.46
CA GLY A 199 -0.56 9.66 4.77
C GLY A 199 -1.36 10.86 5.28
N MET A 200 -2.48 11.19 4.65
CA MET A 200 -3.37 12.27 5.12
C MET A 200 -3.94 12.01 6.52
N GLY A 201 -4.18 10.75 6.87
CA GLY A 201 -4.68 10.33 8.18
C GLY A 201 -3.59 10.10 9.23
N TYR A 202 -2.33 10.35 8.92
CA TYR A 202 -1.22 10.13 9.86
C TYR A 202 -1.37 10.96 11.13
N GLY A 203 -1.10 10.34 12.28
CA GLY A 203 -1.27 10.96 13.60
C GLY A 203 -2.62 10.69 14.27
N ALA A 204 -3.61 10.20 13.51
CA ALA A 204 -4.88 9.68 14.04
C ALA A 204 -4.85 8.14 14.18
N PRO A 205 -5.71 7.54 15.01
CA PRO A 205 -5.87 6.08 15.04
C PRO A 205 -6.24 5.54 13.65
N LEU A 206 -5.52 4.50 13.20
CA LEU A 206 -5.79 3.90 11.90
C LEU A 206 -7.15 3.19 11.92
N ARG A 207 -8.08 3.67 11.11
CA ARG A 207 -9.39 3.06 10.89
C ARG A 207 -9.60 2.82 9.40
N VAL A 208 -9.80 1.58 9.02
CA VAL A 208 -9.95 1.17 7.62
C VAL A 208 -11.08 1.94 6.94
N HIS A 209 -12.26 2.03 7.59
CA HIS A 209 -13.41 2.75 7.03
C HIS A 209 -13.12 4.24 6.76
N GLU A 210 -12.43 4.91 7.66
CA GLU A 210 -12.07 6.34 7.48
C GLU A 210 -11.04 6.52 6.35
N THR A 211 -10.10 5.57 6.23
CA THR A 211 -9.12 5.58 5.14
C THR A 211 -9.79 5.40 3.79
N LEU A 212 -10.71 4.44 3.67
CA LEU A 212 -11.45 4.19 2.42
C LEU A 212 -12.44 5.33 2.11
N ALA A 213 -13.12 5.89 3.10
CA ALA A 213 -13.99 7.06 2.91
C ALA A 213 -13.19 8.25 2.36
N ARG A 214 -11.99 8.52 2.89
CA ARG A 214 -11.10 9.57 2.40
C ARG A 214 -10.64 9.32 0.95
N CYS A 215 -10.45 8.06 0.55
CA CYS A 215 -10.20 7.74 -0.87
C CYS A 215 -11.36 8.21 -1.76
N GLY A 216 -12.60 8.02 -1.32
CA GLY A 216 -13.79 8.52 -1.99
C GLY A 216 -13.85 10.05 -2.05
N GLU A 217 -13.48 10.73 -0.96
CA GLU A 217 -13.39 12.20 -0.93
C GLU A 217 -12.33 12.73 -1.92
N MET A 218 -11.16 12.08 -1.96
CA MET A 218 -10.07 12.43 -2.87
C MET A 218 -10.48 12.34 -4.34
N THR A 219 -11.27 11.35 -4.71
CA THR A 219 -11.52 11.00 -6.10
C THR A 219 -12.93 11.31 -6.58
N GLY A 220 -13.90 11.39 -5.66
CA GLY A 220 -15.33 11.31 -5.97
C GLY A 220 -15.83 12.40 -6.92
N ALA A 221 -15.40 13.64 -6.78
CA ALA A 221 -15.86 14.73 -7.61
C ALA A 221 -15.32 14.62 -9.06
N GLN A 222 -14.04 14.30 -9.21
CA GLN A 222 -13.41 14.18 -10.52
C GLN A 222 -13.88 12.91 -11.24
N MET A 223 -13.94 11.77 -10.55
CA MET A 223 -14.36 10.51 -11.14
C MET A 223 -15.82 10.57 -11.61
N ARG A 224 -16.71 11.19 -10.85
CA ARG A 224 -18.09 11.42 -11.30
C ARG A 224 -18.14 12.23 -12.59
N ARG A 225 -17.43 13.34 -12.66
CA ARG A 225 -17.36 14.17 -13.90
C ARG A 225 -16.82 13.39 -15.10
N GLU A 226 -15.76 12.60 -14.90
CA GLU A 226 -15.17 11.78 -15.98
C GLU A 226 -16.13 10.68 -16.44
N LEU A 227 -16.84 10.03 -15.52
CA LEU A 227 -17.84 9.01 -15.85
C LEU A 227 -19.06 9.60 -16.56
N GLU A 228 -19.50 10.80 -16.16
CA GLU A 228 -20.58 11.53 -16.85
C GLU A 228 -20.16 11.95 -18.27
N ALA A 229 -18.95 12.46 -18.44
CA ALA A 229 -18.39 12.78 -19.77
C ALA A 229 -18.29 11.54 -20.67
N ALA A 230 -17.92 10.38 -20.10
CA ALA A 230 -17.90 9.12 -20.82
C ALA A 230 -19.31 8.71 -21.29
N LYS A 231 -20.35 8.86 -20.44
CA LYS A 231 -21.76 8.64 -20.83
C LYS A 231 -22.18 9.51 -21.99
N ALA A 232 -21.72 10.78 -22.02
CA ALA A 232 -22.01 11.73 -23.09
C ALA A 232 -21.23 11.46 -24.39
N GLY A 233 -20.56 10.31 -24.53
CA GLY A 233 -19.85 9.95 -25.76
C GLY A 233 -18.40 10.43 -25.85
N GLN A 234 -17.83 10.99 -24.78
CA GLN A 234 -16.48 11.55 -24.73
C GLN A 234 -15.47 10.58 -24.06
N ALA A 235 -15.66 9.28 -24.21
CA ALA A 235 -14.76 8.28 -23.65
C ALA A 235 -13.34 8.39 -24.23
N ARG A 236 -12.33 8.55 -23.37
CA ARG A 236 -10.91 8.68 -23.72
C ARG A 236 -10.10 7.42 -23.43
N THR A 237 -10.62 6.53 -22.62
CA THR A 237 -9.97 5.29 -22.20
C THR A 237 -10.86 4.09 -22.45
N PHE A 238 -10.26 2.89 -22.50
CA PHE A 238 -11.00 1.65 -22.66
C PHE A 238 -12.02 1.43 -21.52
N GLY A 239 -11.67 1.73 -20.28
CA GLY A 239 -12.59 1.64 -19.13
C GLY A 239 -13.78 2.60 -19.25
N GLU A 240 -13.58 3.83 -19.75
CA GLU A 240 -14.64 4.77 -20.04
C GLU A 240 -15.56 4.31 -21.19
N ALA A 241 -14.98 3.65 -22.21
CA ALA A 241 -15.76 3.07 -23.30
C ALA A 241 -16.64 1.90 -22.83
N ILE A 242 -16.16 1.06 -21.90
CA ILE A 242 -16.96 0.01 -21.25
C ILE A 242 -18.06 0.63 -20.40
N TYR A 243 -17.75 1.68 -19.62
CA TYR A 243 -18.74 2.39 -18.83
C TYR A 243 -19.86 2.96 -19.70
N GLN A 244 -19.52 3.56 -20.85
CA GLN A 244 -20.48 4.08 -21.81
C GLN A 244 -21.39 2.99 -22.38
N LYS A 245 -20.85 1.77 -22.67
CA LYS A 245 -21.60 0.67 -23.28
C LYS A 245 -22.40 -0.15 -22.27
N ALA A 246 -21.78 -0.50 -21.17
CA ALA A 246 -22.25 -1.49 -20.20
C ALA A 246 -22.57 -0.91 -18.81
N GLY A 247 -22.30 0.37 -18.57
CA GLY A 247 -22.50 1.01 -17.25
C GLY A 247 -21.47 0.57 -16.19
N VAL A 248 -20.41 -0.15 -16.57
CA VAL A 248 -19.41 -0.72 -15.66
C VAL A 248 -18.28 0.28 -15.40
N GLY A 249 -18.26 0.87 -14.22
CA GLY A 249 -17.34 1.97 -13.89
C GLY A 249 -15.90 1.55 -13.54
N GLY A 250 -15.65 0.26 -13.33
CA GLY A 250 -14.34 -0.29 -12.99
C GLY A 250 -13.67 0.42 -11.80
N VAL A 251 -12.35 0.43 -11.77
CA VAL A 251 -11.53 0.99 -10.67
C VAL A 251 -11.84 2.46 -10.36
N ARG A 252 -12.31 3.24 -11.33
CA ARG A 252 -12.68 4.66 -11.12
C ARG A 252 -13.96 4.81 -10.29
N ALA A 253 -14.99 4.01 -10.60
CA ALA A 253 -16.22 3.99 -9.81
C ALA A 253 -15.95 3.44 -8.40
N GLU A 254 -15.12 2.42 -8.27
CA GLU A 254 -14.68 1.89 -6.99
C GLU A 254 -13.98 2.96 -6.15
N ALA A 255 -13.01 3.70 -6.70
CA ALA A 255 -12.36 4.77 -5.99
C ALA A 255 -13.35 5.88 -5.56
N ALA A 256 -14.28 6.27 -6.44
CA ALA A 256 -15.28 7.29 -6.15
C ALA A 256 -16.29 6.88 -5.07
N SER A 257 -16.51 5.57 -4.89
CA SER A 257 -17.36 5.02 -3.82
C SER A 257 -16.60 4.85 -2.49
N GLY A 258 -15.30 5.13 -2.45
CA GLY A 258 -14.42 4.79 -1.34
C GLY A 258 -14.18 3.29 -1.25
N PHE A 259 -14.03 2.64 -2.40
CA PHE A 259 -13.80 1.19 -2.54
C PHE A 259 -14.88 0.36 -1.83
N ALA A 260 -16.13 0.59 -2.20
CA ALA A 260 -17.28 -0.06 -1.58
C ALA A 260 -17.21 -1.59 -1.63
N SER A 261 -16.78 -2.18 -2.75
CA SER A 261 -16.62 -3.63 -2.86
C SER A 261 -15.57 -4.19 -1.89
N VAL A 262 -14.47 -3.47 -1.68
CA VAL A 262 -13.46 -3.84 -0.68
C VAL A 262 -14.04 -3.73 0.73
N ARG A 263 -14.73 -2.63 1.03
CA ARG A 263 -15.26 -2.34 2.37
C ARG A 263 -16.39 -3.29 2.78
N GLU A 264 -17.31 -3.57 1.86
CA GLU A 264 -18.57 -4.24 2.15
C GLU A 264 -18.55 -5.73 1.82
N ILE A 265 -17.67 -6.18 0.92
CA ILE A 265 -17.59 -7.56 0.45
C ILE A 265 -16.25 -8.21 0.84
N ALA A 266 -15.14 -7.70 0.30
CA ALA A 266 -13.85 -8.38 0.42
C ALA A 266 -13.35 -8.45 1.87
N LEU A 267 -13.29 -7.33 2.58
CA LEU A 267 -12.80 -7.28 3.96
C LEU A 267 -13.67 -8.09 4.95
N PRO A 268 -15.01 -8.01 4.92
CA PRO A 268 -15.86 -8.86 5.74
C PRO A 268 -15.63 -10.35 5.46
N ARG A 269 -15.53 -10.76 4.19
CA ARG A 269 -15.34 -12.16 3.81
C ARG A 269 -13.95 -12.67 4.21
N LEU A 270 -12.90 -11.90 3.96
CA LEU A 270 -11.52 -12.21 4.38
C LEU A 270 -11.45 -12.39 5.91
N ASN A 271 -12.03 -11.45 6.65
CA ASN A 271 -12.03 -11.51 8.11
C ASN A 271 -12.84 -12.70 8.64
N ALA A 272 -13.96 -13.05 8.01
CA ALA A 272 -14.74 -14.23 8.38
C ALA A 272 -13.93 -15.52 8.17
N GLY A 273 -13.23 -15.64 7.05
CA GLY A 273 -12.34 -16.77 6.78
C GLY A 273 -11.20 -16.88 7.81
N LEU A 274 -10.53 -15.77 8.11
CA LEU A 274 -9.45 -15.75 9.12
C LEU A 274 -9.98 -16.10 10.51
N LYS A 275 -11.14 -15.59 10.91
CA LYS A 275 -11.80 -15.94 12.19
C LYS A 275 -12.20 -17.41 12.27
N ALA A 276 -12.57 -18.02 11.14
CA ALA A 276 -12.85 -19.45 11.03
C ALA A 276 -11.55 -20.31 11.07
N GLY A 277 -10.37 -19.69 11.20
CA GLY A 277 -9.07 -20.36 11.29
C GLY A 277 -8.53 -20.85 9.96
N LEU A 278 -8.96 -20.27 8.85
CA LEU A 278 -8.37 -20.51 7.53
C LEU A 278 -6.99 -19.85 7.43
N SER A 279 -6.14 -20.41 6.54
CA SER A 279 -4.90 -19.74 6.14
C SER A 279 -5.21 -18.41 5.42
N LEU A 280 -4.21 -17.51 5.35
CA LEU A 280 -4.37 -16.27 4.57
C LEU A 280 -4.73 -16.57 3.10
N ASN A 281 -4.08 -17.59 2.50
CA ASN A 281 -4.40 -18.04 1.15
C ASN A 281 -5.89 -18.40 1.00
N ASP A 282 -6.39 -19.22 1.89
CA ASP A 282 -7.74 -19.74 1.78
C ASP A 282 -8.80 -18.68 2.09
N ALA A 283 -8.53 -17.80 3.07
CA ALA A 283 -9.38 -16.66 3.36
C ALA A 283 -9.43 -15.65 2.20
N ALA A 284 -8.28 -15.43 1.51
CA ALA A 284 -8.23 -14.58 0.33
C ALA A 284 -9.00 -15.18 -0.86
N LEU A 285 -8.96 -16.50 -1.05
CA LEU A 285 -9.80 -17.18 -2.06
C LEU A 285 -11.30 -16.97 -1.79
N CYS A 286 -11.72 -17.05 -0.53
CA CYS A 286 -13.11 -16.75 -0.16
C CYS A 286 -13.48 -15.30 -0.50
N ALA A 287 -12.59 -14.35 -0.22
CA ALA A 287 -12.81 -12.93 -0.53
C ALA A 287 -12.85 -12.67 -2.05
N LEU A 288 -11.94 -13.28 -2.81
CA LEU A 288 -11.92 -13.17 -4.27
C LEU A 288 -13.22 -13.72 -4.89
N THR A 289 -13.66 -14.90 -4.43
CA THR A 289 -14.91 -15.51 -4.94
C THR A 289 -16.12 -14.62 -4.67
N ALA A 290 -16.20 -14.01 -3.49
CA ALA A 290 -17.26 -13.05 -3.16
C ALA A 290 -17.20 -11.79 -4.04
N LEU A 291 -16.01 -11.25 -4.31
CA LEU A 291 -15.85 -10.13 -5.24
C LEU A 291 -16.28 -10.51 -6.66
N MET A 292 -15.88 -11.68 -7.15
CA MET A 292 -16.27 -12.18 -8.49
C MET A 292 -17.78 -12.40 -8.60
N ALA A 293 -18.47 -12.75 -7.51
CA ALA A 293 -19.90 -12.96 -7.46
C ALA A 293 -20.71 -11.65 -7.59
N ASP A 294 -20.17 -10.55 -7.04
CA ASP A 294 -20.98 -9.34 -6.81
C ASP A 294 -20.51 -8.15 -7.65
N THR A 295 -19.22 -8.11 -8.04
CA THR A 295 -18.68 -6.98 -8.80
C THR A 295 -18.81 -7.17 -10.31
N GLN A 296 -18.85 -6.04 -11.03
CA GLN A 296 -18.79 -6.04 -12.50
C GLN A 296 -17.35 -5.83 -12.94
N ASP A 297 -16.68 -6.90 -13.37
CA ASP A 297 -15.29 -6.87 -13.78
C ASP A 297 -15.10 -6.41 -15.23
N THR A 298 -14.45 -5.25 -15.43
CA THR A 298 -14.20 -4.68 -16.75
C THR A 298 -13.22 -5.52 -17.59
N ASN A 299 -12.31 -6.28 -16.95
CA ASN A 299 -11.40 -7.17 -17.67
C ASN A 299 -12.11 -8.45 -18.15
N ALA A 300 -13.01 -9.01 -17.33
CA ALA A 300 -13.86 -10.13 -17.72
C ALA A 300 -14.76 -9.74 -18.90
N VAL A 301 -15.39 -8.57 -18.86
CA VAL A 301 -16.18 -8.05 -19.99
C VAL A 301 -15.31 -7.84 -21.24
N ARG A 302 -14.12 -7.29 -21.09
CA ARG A 302 -13.20 -7.09 -22.22
C ARG A 302 -12.82 -8.39 -22.92
N ARG A 303 -12.56 -9.46 -22.15
CA ARG A 303 -12.03 -10.74 -22.65
C ARG A 303 -13.12 -11.71 -23.07
N GLY A 304 -14.18 -11.83 -22.27
CA GLY A 304 -15.26 -12.81 -22.48
C GLY A 304 -16.57 -12.21 -23.00
N GLY A 305 -16.61 -10.88 -23.23
CA GLY A 305 -17.85 -10.18 -23.51
C GLY A 305 -18.80 -10.15 -22.32
N GLU A 306 -20.00 -9.58 -22.51
CA GLU A 306 -21.02 -9.53 -21.45
C GLU A 306 -21.49 -10.92 -21.02
N ALA A 307 -21.65 -11.84 -21.97
CA ALA A 307 -22.07 -13.21 -21.71
C ALA A 307 -21.05 -14.00 -20.87
N GLY A 308 -19.75 -13.90 -21.21
CA GLY A 308 -18.69 -14.54 -20.45
C GLY A 308 -18.55 -13.97 -19.02
N ALA A 309 -18.64 -12.65 -18.88
CA ALA A 309 -18.64 -12.01 -17.57
C ALA A 309 -19.86 -12.38 -16.73
N ALA A 310 -21.04 -12.54 -17.35
CA ALA A 310 -22.26 -12.98 -16.67
C ALA A 310 -22.15 -14.44 -16.19
N ALA A 311 -21.65 -15.34 -17.05
CA ALA A 311 -21.42 -16.74 -16.69
C ALA A 311 -20.41 -16.88 -15.55
N MET A 312 -19.30 -16.10 -15.59
CA MET A 312 -18.33 -16.04 -14.50
C MET A 312 -18.99 -15.65 -13.16
N ARG A 313 -19.81 -14.59 -13.16
CA ARG A 313 -20.51 -14.14 -11.94
C ARG A 313 -21.47 -15.19 -11.40
N GLU A 314 -22.21 -15.88 -12.27
CA GLU A 314 -23.18 -16.91 -11.83
C GLU A 314 -22.48 -18.10 -11.17
N THR A 315 -21.35 -18.54 -11.74
CA THR A 315 -20.51 -19.57 -11.10
C THR A 315 -19.95 -19.09 -9.78
N ALA A 316 -19.45 -17.84 -9.74
CA ALA A 316 -18.95 -17.24 -8.51
C ALA A 316 -20.03 -17.14 -7.42
N ARG A 317 -21.28 -16.76 -7.75
CA ARG A 317 -22.39 -16.69 -6.81
C ARG A 317 -22.74 -18.05 -6.20
N THR A 318 -22.73 -19.09 -7.02
CA THR A 318 -22.97 -20.45 -6.53
C THR A 318 -21.90 -20.84 -5.51
N LEU A 319 -20.63 -20.65 -5.86
CA LEU A 319 -19.49 -20.96 -4.97
C LEU A 319 -19.46 -20.08 -3.71
N ASP A 320 -19.76 -18.78 -3.83
CA ASP A 320 -19.82 -17.87 -2.69
C ASP A 320 -20.96 -18.23 -1.73
N GLY A 321 -22.09 -18.66 -2.25
CA GLY A 321 -23.20 -19.18 -1.43
C GLY A 321 -22.79 -20.41 -0.62
N GLU A 322 -22.06 -21.35 -1.23
CA GLU A 322 -21.53 -22.52 -0.52
C GLU A 322 -20.50 -22.11 0.56
N ILE A 323 -19.61 -21.14 0.26
CA ILE A 323 -18.65 -20.60 1.24
C ILE A 323 -19.39 -19.95 2.41
N ALA A 324 -20.36 -19.10 2.13
CA ALA A 324 -21.14 -18.41 3.16
C ALA A 324 -21.80 -19.42 4.10
N ALA A 325 -22.52 -20.39 3.55
CA ALA A 325 -23.17 -21.45 4.33
C ALA A 325 -22.16 -22.25 5.18
N ALA A 326 -20.99 -22.60 4.62
CA ALA A 326 -19.94 -23.34 5.34
C ALA A 326 -19.30 -22.49 6.47
N LEU A 327 -19.13 -21.18 6.26
CA LEU A 327 -18.64 -20.25 7.29
C LEU A 327 -19.66 -20.10 8.42
N GLU A 328 -20.95 -19.94 8.13
CA GLU A 328 -22.02 -19.84 9.10
C GLU A 328 -22.17 -21.13 9.94
N ALA A 329 -22.03 -22.30 9.29
CA ALA A 329 -22.07 -23.59 9.96
C ALA A 329 -20.77 -23.92 10.75
N GLY A 330 -19.70 -23.09 10.63
CA GLY A 330 -18.39 -23.40 11.24
C GLY A 330 -17.63 -24.55 10.59
N GLU A 331 -18.05 -24.99 9.39
CA GLU A 331 -17.49 -26.15 8.67
C GLU A 331 -16.45 -25.81 7.61
N MET A 332 -16.22 -24.52 7.36
CA MET A 332 -15.39 -24.07 6.22
C MET A 332 -13.97 -24.65 6.27
N LYS A 333 -13.39 -24.81 7.46
CA LYS A 333 -12.06 -25.38 7.62
C LYS A 333 -11.96 -26.85 7.15
N GLN A 334 -13.03 -27.64 7.32
CA GLN A 334 -13.12 -29.01 6.83
C GLN A 334 -13.38 -29.07 5.32
N LYS A 335 -14.15 -28.12 4.81
CA LYS A 335 -14.61 -28.05 3.40
C LYS A 335 -13.64 -27.35 2.46
N ILE A 336 -12.62 -26.63 2.98
CA ILE A 336 -11.73 -25.81 2.15
C ILE A 336 -11.00 -26.60 1.07
N GLY A 337 -10.65 -27.86 1.33
CA GLY A 337 -10.02 -28.74 0.34
C GLY A 337 -10.90 -28.96 -0.90
N GLN A 338 -12.16 -29.36 -0.69
CA GLN A 338 -13.15 -29.56 -1.75
C GLN A 338 -13.44 -28.25 -2.51
N PHE A 339 -13.47 -27.14 -1.78
CA PHE A 339 -13.66 -25.84 -2.40
C PHE A 339 -12.49 -25.46 -3.32
N LYS A 340 -11.25 -25.72 -2.92
CA LYS A 340 -10.06 -25.49 -3.77
C LYS A 340 -10.03 -26.38 -4.99
N GLU A 341 -10.50 -27.61 -4.91
CA GLU A 341 -10.67 -28.48 -6.07
C GLU A 341 -11.64 -27.85 -7.09
N LYS A 342 -12.82 -27.38 -6.64
CA LYS A 342 -13.77 -26.66 -7.50
C LYS A 342 -13.16 -25.41 -8.14
N LEU A 343 -12.37 -24.64 -7.40
CA LEU A 343 -11.69 -23.47 -7.96
C LEU A 343 -10.63 -23.85 -8.99
N THR A 344 -9.92 -24.95 -8.79
CA THR A 344 -8.93 -25.46 -9.75
C THR A 344 -9.59 -25.90 -11.08
N ASP A 345 -10.71 -26.63 -10.98
CA ASP A 345 -11.48 -27.02 -12.15
C ASP A 345 -12.03 -25.79 -12.89
N TRP A 346 -12.51 -24.82 -12.16
CA TRP A 346 -13.01 -23.57 -12.72
C TRP A 346 -11.89 -22.73 -13.34
N ASP A 347 -10.68 -22.70 -12.75
CA ASP A 347 -9.51 -22.06 -13.34
C ASP A 347 -9.18 -22.63 -14.73
N GLY A 348 -9.21 -23.95 -14.89
CA GLY A 348 -9.05 -24.61 -16.19
C GLY A 348 -10.08 -24.14 -17.21
N GLN A 349 -11.34 -24.02 -16.84
CA GLN A 349 -12.42 -23.55 -17.70
C GLN A 349 -12.24 -22.08 -18.11
N MET A 350 -11.94 -21.20 -17.14
CA MET A 350 -11.73 -19.77 -17.39
C MET A 350 -10.50 -19.51 -18.24
N SER A 351 -9.41 -20.23 -17.98
CA SER A 351 -8.17 -20.15 -18.74
C SER A 351 -8.37 -20.58 -20.19
N ALA A 352 -9.10 -21.67 -20.43
CA ALA A 352 -9.46 -22.14 -21.77
C ALA A 352 -10.36 -21.14 -22.52
N ALA A 353 -11.29 -20.48 -21.80
CA ALA A 353 -12.16 -19.46 -22.35
C ALA A 353 -11.47 -18.08 -22.50
N GLY A 354 -10.25 -17.90 -22.02
CA GLY A 354 -9.50 -16.65 -22.07
C GLY A 354 -10.08 -15.56 -21.15
N ILE A 355 -10.88 -15.92 -20.15
CA ILE A 355 -11.55 -14.98 -19.21
C ILE A 355 -10.65 -14.78 -17.98
N SER A 356 -10.44 -13.52 -17.61
CA SER A 356 -9.63 -13.14 -16.44
C SER A 356 -10.33 -12.05 -15.63
N PRO A 357 -10.63 -12.28 -14.33
CA PRO A 357 -11.26 -11.32 -13.44
C PRO A 357 -10.24 -10.36 -12.80
N GLY A 358 -9.37 -9.75 -13.59
CA GLY A 358 -8.29 -8.87 -13.13
C GLY A 358 -8.76 -7.54 -12.52
N GLY A 359 -10.06 -7.26 -12.52
CA GLY A 359 -10.64 -6.13 -11.80
C GLY A 359 -11.08 -6.49 -10.38
N CYS A 360 -11.23 -7.79 -10.08
CA CYS A 360 -11.57 -8.30 -8.76
C CYS A 360 -10.33 -8.65 -7.91
N ALA A 361 -9.17 -8.85 -8.57
CA ALA A 361 -7.91 -9.28 -7.96
C ALA A 361 -7.20 -8.18 -7.14
#